data_31574fed681406c139f7b96d0c332049
#
_entry.id   31574fed681406c139f7b96d0c332049
#
_cell.length_a   1.000
_cell.length_b   1.000
_cell.length_c   1.000
_cell.angle_alpha   90.00
_cell.angle_beta   90.00
_cell.angle_gamma   90.00
#
_symmetry.space_group_name_H-M   'P 1'
#
loop_
_entity.id
_entity.type
_entity.pdbx_description
1 polymer ?
#
loop_
_entity_poly.entity_id
_entity_poly.type
_entity_poly.pdbx_seq_one_letter_code
_entity_poly.pdbx_strand_id
1 'polypeptide(L)'
;VETSPEDFRTEQGSPEMVEVGRYARLGEAREGALVLASKGLGYCLKREGAEWALCVEGRDEGAARGEMEAYRAEVGLREAEGDPRGEWGASRFGSLGLVAWLLVGMAAMQAERGREWMEAGVLVPEAVFRKGEVWRVVTALTLHGDVGHVMVNLALGSVFGGLVVWRFGQGLGWFLVLLSGALGNGCNAWMYLGGDHRSIGSSTAVFGALGLLCGNA
;
A
#
# COMPACT_ATOMS: atom_id res chain seq x y z
N VAL A 1 5.29 -15.65 -68.93
CA VAL A 1 6.10 -14.55 -68.46
C VAL A 1 5.64 -14.30 -67.03
N GLU A 2 6.39 -14.89 -66.07
CA GLU A 2 6.23 -14.77 -64.65
C GLU A 2 6.84 -13.43 -64.21
N THR A 3 6.04 -12.49 -63.72
CA THR A 3 6.54 -11.31 -63.03
C THR A 3 6.50 -11.58 -61.54
N SER A 4 7.69 -11.73 -60.98
CA SER A 4 7.97 -11.85 -59.54
C SER A 4 7.51 -10.60 -58.78
N PRO A 5 6.91 -10.72 -57.57
CA PRO A 5 6.54 -9.59 -56.74
C PRO A 5 7.69 -9.26 -55.79
N GLU A 6 8.80 -8.80 -56.32
CA GLU A 6 9.89 -8.21 -55.53
C GLU A 6 10.17 -6.84 -56.13
N ASP A 7 9.64 -5.77 -55.52
CA ASP A 7 10.18 -4.42 -55.50
C ASP A 7 9.12 -3.42 -55.02
N PHE A 8 8.77 -3.47 -53.73
CA PHE A 8 8.24 -2.32 -53.02
C PHE A 8 8.74 -2.35 -51.57
N ARG A 9 10.05 -2.46 -51.35
CA ARG A 9 10.67 -1.93 -50.17
C ARG A 9 11.02 -0.48 -50.42
N THR A 10 10.09 0.42 -50.12
CA THR A 10 10.41 1.81 -49.88
C THR A 10 11.46 1.86 -48.80
N GLU A 11 12.64 2.37 -49.15
CA GLU A 11 13.69 2.80 -48.20
C GLU A 11 13.13 3.96 -47.36
N GLN A 12 12.28 3.64 -46.42
CA GLN A 12 12.06 4.53 -45.27
C GLN A 12 13.26 4.29 -44.35
N GLY A 13 14.24 5.19 -44.40
CA GLY A 13 15.39 5.21 -43.52
C GLY A 13 14.88 5.04 -42.09
N SER A 14 15.50 4.15 -41.33
CA SER A 14 15.18 3.96 -39.93
C SER A 14 15.14 5.33 -39.27
N PRO A 15 14.07 5.69 -38.52
CA PRO A 15 13.96 7.02 -37.90
C PRO A 15 15.21 7.29 -37.08
N GLU A 16 15.81 8.46 -37.30
CA GLU A 16 16.97 8.88 -36.52
C GLU A 16 16.59 9.01 -35.07
N MET A 17 17.20 8.16 -34.19
CA MET A 17 16.94 8.13 -32.77
C MET A 17 17.89 9.09 -32.08
N VAL A 18 17.34 10.05 -31.33
CA VAL A 18 18.08 11.07 -30.60
C VAL A 18 18.00 10.81 -29.10
N GLU A 19 19.13 10.89 -28.42
CA GLU A 19 19.21 10.74 -26.96
C GLU A 19 18.65 12.00 -26.27
N VAL A 20 17.70 11.77 -25.34
CA VAL A 20 17.06 12.82 -24.52
C VAL A 20 17.34 12.67 -23.03
N GLY A 21 17.98 11.58 -22.63
CA GLY A 21 18.39 11.36 -21.24
C GLY A 21 19.36 10.21 -21.10
N ARG A 22 20.24 10.28 -20.09
CA ARG A 22 21.20 9.25 -19.72
C ARG A 22 21.15 8.98 -18.22
N TYR A 23 21.17 7.71 -17.82
CA TYR A 23 20.88 7.26 -16.46
C TYR A 23 21.83 6.13 -16.04
N ALA A 24 22.29 6.19 -14.80
CA ALA A 24 23.14 5.15 -14.23
C ALA A 24 22.34 3.86 -13.91
N ARG A 25 21.04 3.98 -13.64
CA ARG A 25 20.17 2.87 -13.25
C ARG A 25 19.00 2.69 -14.18
N LEU A 26 18.66 1.43 -14.47
CA LEU A 26 17.48 1.09 -15.29
C LEU A 26 16.17 1.65 -14.71
N GLY A 27 16.03 1.70 -13.37
CA GLY A 27 14.84 2.26 -12.72
C GLY A 27 14.62 3.72 -13.08
N GLU A 28 15.67 4.54 -12.99
CA GLU A 28 15.64 5.97 -13.35
C GLU A 28 15.33 6.18 -14.85
N ALA A 29 15.93 5.34 -15.70
CA ALA A 29 15.64 5.37 -17.13
C ALA A 29 14.18 5.00 -17.45
N ARG A 30 13.60 4.05 -16.73
CA ARG A 30 12.18 3.67 -16.86
C ARG A 30 11.24 4.77 -16.37
N GLU A 31 11.58 5.48 -15.31
CA GLU A 31 10.80 6.64 -14.85
C GLU A 31 10.75 7.72 -15.94
N GLY A 32 11.89 8.09 -16.52
CA GLY A 32 11.93 9.02 -17.65
C GLY A 32 11.13 8.52 -18.86
N ALA A 33 11.22 7.23 -19.17
CA ALA A 33 10.45 6.61 -20.25
C ALA A 33 8.93 6.67 -19.97
N LEU A 34 8.49 6.49 -18.73
CA LEU A 34 7.08 6.62 -18.35
C LEU A 34 6.55 8.04 -18.53
N VAL A 35 7.37 9.06 -18.25
CA VAL A 35 7.01 10.46 -18.52
C VAL A 35 6.70 10.65 -20.00
N LEU A 36 7.58 10.20 -20.88
CA LEU A 36 7.38 10.31 -22.34
C LEU A 36 6.16 9.50 -22.80
N ALA A 37 5.99 8.27 -22.30
CA ALA A 37 4.84 7.42 -22.59
C ALA A 37 3.52 8.07 -22.19
N SER A 38 3.47 8.75 -21.05
CA SER A 38 2.27 9.45 -20.56
C SER A 38 1.81 10.58 -21.48
N LYS A 39 2.72 11.09 -22.31
CA LYS A 39 2.48 12.14 -23.31
C LYS A 39 2.32 11.58 -24.74
N GLY A 40 2.29 10.25 -24.87
CA GLY A 40 2.15 9.59 -26.17
C GLY A 40 3.40 9.65 -27.05
N LEU A 41 4.57 10.00 -26.49
CA LEU A 41 5.84 10.05 -27.20
C LEU A 41 6.46 8.66 -27.26
N GLY A 42 6.84 8.21 -28.49
CA GLY A 42 7.55 6.96 -28.69
C GLY A 42 8.98 7.05 -28.14
N TYR A 43 9.42 6.03 -27.44
CA TYR A 43 10.77 6.00 -26.85
C TYR A 43 11.46 4.65 -27.04
N CYS A 44 12.76 4.64 -26.85
CA CYS A 44 13.59 3.45 -26.82
C CYS A 44 14.61 3.58 -25.69
N LEU A 45 14.83 2.50 -24.92
CA LEU A 45 15.88 2.40 -23.91
C LEU A 45 17.01 1.53 -24.47
N LYS A 46 18.22 2.10 -24.56
CA LYS A 46 19.42 1.40 -24.98
C LYS A 46 20.41 1.30 -23.83
N ARG A 47 21.00 0.14 -23.65
CA ARG A 47 22.11 -0.02 -22.70
C ARG A 47 23.43 0.30 -23.42
N GLU A 48 24.18 1.26 -22.90
CA GLU A 48 25.49 1.66 -23.40
C GLU A 48 26.52 1.52 -22.27
N GLY A 49 27.21 0.39 -22.26
CA GLY A 49 28.16 0.05 -21.19
C GLY A 49 27.45 -0.14 -19.84
N ALA A 50 27.75 0.73 -18.88
CA ALA A 50 27.16 0.72 -17.53
C ALA A 50 25.91 1.60 -17.40
N GLU A 51 25.59 2.40 -18.43
CA GLU A 51 24.52 3.39 -18.43
C GLU A 51 23.36 3.02 -19.35
N TRP A 52 22.25 3.71 -19.17
CA TRP A 52 21.03 3.59 -19.98
C TRP A 52 20.73 4.90 -20.67
N ALA A 53 20.66 4.87 -21.99
CA ALA A 53 20.26 5.98 -22.84
C ALA A 53 18.76 5.89 -23.15
N LEU A 54 18.02 6.98 -22.91
CA LEU A 54 16.63 7.17 -23.30
C LEU A 54 16.61 7.95 -24.61
N CYS A 55 16.08 7.34 -25.66
CA CYS A 55 16.06 7.89 -27.00
C CYS A 55 14.62 8.04 -27.52
N VAL A 56 14.40 9.03 -28.36
CA VAL A 56 13.15 9.30 -29.08
C VAL A 56 13.44 9.50 -30.58
N GLU A 57 12.41 9.47 -31.42
CA GLU A 57 12.56 9.87 -32.81
C GLU A 57 12.93 11.36 -32.93
N GLY A 58 13.80 11.73 -33.87
CA GLY A 58 14.29 13.12 -34.01
C GLY A 58 13.18 14.16 -34.13
N ARG A 59 12.04 13.81 -34.76
CA ARG A 59 10.85 14.68 -34.82
C ARG A 59 10.25 15.03 -33.47
N ASP A 60 10.42 14.18 -32.48
CA ASP A 60 9.83 14.31 -31.14
C ASP A 60 10.84 14.88 -30.13
N GLU A 61 12.11 15.15 -30.53
CA GLU A 61 13.18 15.60 -29.64
C GLU A 61 12.81 16.83 -28.83
N GLY A 62 12.26 17.86 -29.46
CA GLY A 62 11.92 19.12 -28.79
C GLY A 62 10.84 18.92 -27.71
N ALA A 63 9.79 18.15 -28.05
CA ALA A 63 8.72 17.82 -27.10
C ALA A 63 9.25 16.97 -25.95
N ALA A 64 10.04 15.95 -26.23
CA ALA A 64 10.62 15.06 -25.24
C ALA A 64 11.56 15.81 -24.28
N ARG A 65 12.42 16.68 -24.75
CA ARG A 65 13.30 17.50 -23.91
C ARG A 65 12.50 18.42 -22.99
N GLY A 66 11.46 19.10 -23.51
CA GLY A 66 10.59 19.96 -22.72
C GLY A 66 9.89 19.21 -21.58
N GLU A 67 9.34 18.03 -21.87
CA GLU A 67 8.69 17.21 -20.83
C GLU A 67 9.70 16.68 -19.80
N MET A 68 10.90 16.31 -20.23
CA MET A 68 11.95 15.87 -19.31
C MET A 68 12.49 17.01 -18.42
N GLU A 69 12.56 18.22 -18.93
CA GLU A 69 12.92 19.40 -18.14
C GLU A 69 11.82 19.74 -17.12
N ALA A 70 10.55 19.74 -17.52
CA ALA A 70 9.42 19.96 -16.63
C ALA A 70 9.38 18.91 -15.50
N TYR A 71 9.59 17.63 -15.83
CA TYR A 71 9.68 16.55 -14.88
C TYR A 71 10.82 16.74 -13.87
N ARG A 72 12.04 17.08 -14.36
CA ARG A 72 13.19 17.33 -13.48
C ARG A 72 12.96 18.53 -12.57
N ALA A 73 12.34 19.61 -13.07
CA ALA A 73 11.96 20.75 -12.26
C ALA A 73 10.97 20.39 -11.16
N GLU A 74 9.96 19.58 -11.48
CA GLU A 74 8.98 19.08 -10.51
C GLU A 74 9.63 18.19 -9.44
N VAL A 75 10.50 17.27 -9.84
CA VAL A 75 11.25 16.42 -8.92
C VAL A 75 12.17 17.27 -8.04
N GLY A 76 12.91 18.22 -8.61
CA GLY A 76 13.78 19.13 -7.85
C GLY A 76 13.01 20.00 -6.87
N LEU A 77 11.80 20.46 -7.21
CA LEU A 77 10.93 21.18 -6.28
C LEU A 77 10.47 20.28 -5.13
N ARG A 78 10.10 19.03 -5.42
CA ARG A 78 9.73 18.04 -4.39
C ARG A 78 10.88 17.69 -3.46
N GLU A 79 12.10 17.59 -3.98
CA GLU A 79 13.30 17.37 -3.17
C GLU A 79 13.66 18.61 -2.32
N ALA A 80 13.47 19.82 -2.86
CA ALA A 80 13.70 21.06 -2.14
C ALA A 80 12.65 21.35 -1.04
N GLU A 81 11.40 20.90 -1.24
CA GLU A 81 10.35 20.96 -0.22
C GLU A 81 10.56 19.92 0.90
N GLY A 82 11.63 19.12 0.84
CA GLY A 82 11.89 17.98 1.71
C GLY A 82 10.97 16.81 1.35
N ASP A 83 11.51 15.66 0.98
CA ASP A 83 10.67 14.47 0.74
C ASP A 83 9.82 14.22 2.00
N PRO A 84 8.50 14.44 1.97
CA PRO A 84 7.66 14.15 3.13
C PRO A 84 7.82 12.69 3.57
N ARG A 85 8.33 11.81 2.68
CA ARG A 85 8.65 10.42 2.97
C ARG A 85 9.95 10.26 3.77
N GLY A 86 10.92 11.18 3.67
CA GLY A 86 12.19 11.15 4.42
C GLY A 86 12.01 11.44 5.91
N GLU A 87 11.19 12.43 6.25
CA GLU A 87 10.85 12.76 7.65
C GLU A 87 9.93 11.73 8.32
N TRP A 88 9.27 10.88 7.54
CA TRP A 88 8.29 9.89 8.02
C TRP A 88 8.93 8.61 8.58
N GLY A 89 10.23 8.41 8.40
CA GLY A 89 10.93 7.20 8.85
C GLY A 89 10.83 6.99 10.36
N ALA A 90 11.14 8.00 11.16
CA ALA A 90 11.08 7.94 12.62
C ALA A 90 9.64 7.89 13.16
N SER A 91 8.69 8.57 12.49
CA SER A 91 7.29 8.63 12.91
C SER A 91 6.52 7.32 12.62
N ARG A 92 6.98 6.51 11.66
CA ARG A 92 6.35 5.20 11.35
C ARG A 92 6.45 4.21 12.51
N PHE A 93 7.59 4.15 13.17
CA PHE A 93 7.77 3.31 14.37
C PHE A 93 7.03 3.88 15.58
N GLY A 94 6.85 5.20 15.67
CA GLY A 94 6.08 5.85 16.72
C GLY A 94 4.62 5.42 16.73
N SER A 95 3.98 5.26 15.58
CA SER A 95 2.59 4.82 15.50
C SER A 95 2.40 3.36 15.90
N LEU A 96 3.36 2.47 15.58
CA LEU A 96 3.37 1.09 16.07
C LEU A 96 3.45 1.05 17.59
N GLY A 97 4.34 1.85 18.19
CA GLY A 97 4.46 1.97 19.65
C GLY A 97 3.18 2.46 20.30
N LEU A 98 2.50 3.45 19.70
CA LEU A 98 1.22 3.96 20.20
C LEU A 98 0.12 2.88 20.17
N VAL A 99 -0.02 2.15 19.06
CA VAL A 99 -1.02 1.08 18.93
C VAL A 99 -0.71 -0.06 19.90
N ALA A 100 0.57 -0.45 20.04
CA ALA A 100 0.98 -1.44 21.03
C ALA A 100 0.65 -0.98 22.46
N TRP A 101 0.96 0.27 22.80
CA TRP A 101 0.65 0.85 24.11
C TRP A 101 -0.86 0.89 24.39
N LEU A 102 -1.68 1.26 23.39
CA LEU A 102 -3.15 1.24 23.51
C LEU A 102 -3.67 -0.19 23.76
N LEU A 103 -3.20 -1.19 23.01
CA LEU A 103 -3.63 -2.58 23.19
C LEU A 103 -3.22 -3.12 24.57
N VAL A 104 -2.00 -2.84 25.04
CA VAL A 104 -1.55 -3.24 26.38
C VAL A 104 -2.35 -2.51 27.45
N GLY A 105 -2.59 -1.21 27.30
CA GLY A 105 -3.42 -0.42 28.22
C GLY A 105 -4.85 -0.94 28.31
N MET A 106 -5.47 -1.29 27.18
CA MET A 106 -6.81 -1.88 27.14
C MET A 106 -6.83 -3.27 27.82
N ALA A 107 -5.81 -4.10 27.60
CA ALA A 107 -5.70 -5.39 28.27
C ALA A 107 -5.51 -5.25 29.80
N ALA A 108 -4.74 -4.26 30.24
CA ALA A 108 -4.58 -3.95 31.65
C ALA A 108 -5.90 -3.47 32.25
N MET A 109 -6.63 -2.56 31.63
CA MET A 109 -7.95 -2.10 32.07
C MET A 109 -8.97 -3.24 32.10
N GLN A 110 -8.90 -4.16 31.13
CA GLN A 110 -9.73 -5.36 31.12
C GLN A 110 -9.41 -6.26 32.32
N ALA A 111 -8.14 -6.43 32.69
CA ALA A 111 -7.74 -7.21 33.85
C ALA A 111 -8.27 -6.62 35.19
N GLU A 112 -8.32 -5.28 35.28
CA GLU A 112 -8.85 -4.60 36.47
C GLU A 112 -10.38 -4.62 36.52
N ARG A 113 -11.06 -4.39 35.40
CA ARG A 113 -12.52 -4.27 35.32
C ARG A 113 -13.25 -5.59 35.03
N GLY A 114 -12.52 -6.62 34.64
CA GLY A 114 -12.97 -8.00 34.58
C GLY A 114 -14.19 -8.21 33.69
N ARG A 115 -15.23 -8.82 34.29
CA ARG A 115 -16.42 -9.27 33.56
C ARG A 115 -17.21 -8.15 32.86
N GLU A 116 -17.38 -7.01 33.54
CA GLU A 116 -18.19 -5.90 33.03
C GLU A 116 -17.61 -5.37 31.69
N TRP A 117 -16.30 -5.20 31.65
CA TRP A 117 -15.58 -4.74 30.46
C TRP A 117 -15.69 -5.75 29.31
N MET A 118 -15.56 -7.03 29.63
CA MET A 118 -15.72 -8.12 28.66
C MET A 118 -17.14 -8.16 28.09
N GLU A 119 -18.16 -8.12 28.93
CA GLU A 119 -19.56 -8.20 28.51
C GLU A 119 -19.98 -6.98 27.70
N ALA A 120 -19.46 -5.79 27.97
CA ALA A 120 -19.76 -4.58 27.23
C ALA A 120 -19.17 -4.60 25.81
N GLY A 121 -18.02 -5.25 25.61
CA GLY A 121 -17.23 -5.12 24.38
C GLY A 121 -17.11 -6.38 23.52
N VAL A 122 -17.38 -7.58 24.05
CA VAL A 122 -17.29 -8.85 23.29
C VAL A 122 -18.24 -8.87 22.09
N LEU A 123 -17.78 -9.42 20.97
CA LEU A 123 -18.62 -9.63 19.80
C LEU A 123 -19.67 -10.69 20.09
N VAL A 124 -20.94 -10.30 20.07
CA VAL A 124 -22.11 -11.17 20.22
C VAL A 124 -23.02 -10.92 19.01
N PRO A 125 -23.24 -11.90 18.13
CA PRO A 125 -24.02 -11.73 16.90
C PRO A 125 -25.40 -11.11 17.10
N GLU A 126 -26.18 -11.61 18.07
CA GLU A 126 -27.51 -11.09 18.39
C GLU A 126 -27.48 -9.66 18.91
N ALA A 127 -26.44 -9.28 19.65
CA ALA A 127 -26.29 -7.92 20.15
C ALA A 127 -26.03 -6.94 18.99
N VAL A 128 -25.18 -7.33 18.04
CA VAL A 128 -24.86 -6.51 16.86
C VAL A 128 -26.10 -6.32 15.98
N PHE A 129 -26.77 -7.42 15.55
CA PHE A 129 -27.80 -7.36 14.53
C PHE A 129 -29.21 -7.13 15.06
N ARG A 130 -29.52 -7.58 16.28
CA ARG A 130 -30.88 -7.44 16.84
C ARG A 130 -31.03 -6.29 17.81
N LYS A 131 -29.93 -5.95 18.55
CA LYS A 131 -29.96 -4.83 19.51
C LYS A 131 -29.31 -3.56 18.97
N GLY A 132 -28.65 -3.63 17.79
CA GLY A 132 -27.96 -2.49 17.20
C GLY A 132 -26.65 -2.10 17.88
N GLU A 133 -26.05 -3.01 18.66
CA GLU A 133 -24.79 -2.77 19.40
C GLU A 133 -23.57 -2.90 18.45
N VAL A 134 -23.56 -2.09 17.37
CA VAL A 134 -22.58 -2.17 16.27
C VAL A 134 -21.15 -1.85 16.73
N TRP A 135 -20.96 -1.12 17.83
CA TRP A 135 -19.62 -0.84 18.37
C TRP A 135 -18.83 -2.11 18.72
N ARG A 136 -19.52 -3.24 18.95
CA ARG A 136 -18.90 -4.52 19.30
C ARG A 136 -17.97 -5.05 18.20
N VAL A 137 -18.19 -4.68 16.92
CA VAL A 137 -17.29 -5.08 15.84
C VAL A 137 -15.91 -4.45 15.96
N VAL A 138 -15.82 -3.29 16.63
CA VAL A 138 -14.55 -2.59 16.91
C VAL A 138 -14.05 -2.92 18.30
N THR A 139 -14.90 -2.86 19.34
CA THR A 139 -14.45 -3.06 20.71
C THR A 139 -13.94 -4.47 20.97
N ALA A 140 -14.47 -5.48 20.28
CA ALA A 140 -13.97 -6.84 20.38
C ALA A 140 -12.49 -6.97 19.94
N LEU A 141 -12.00 -6.09 19.05
CA LEU A 141 -10.58 -6.07 18.65
C LEU A 141 -9.64 -5.67 19.78
N THR A 142 -10.14 -4.97 20.80
CA THR A 142 -9.33 -4.50 21.94
C THR A 142 -9.34 -5.46 23.14
N LEU A 143 -10.24 -6.45 23.13
CA LEU A 143 -10.37 -7.43 24.20
C LEU A 143 -9.53 -8.68 23.94
N HIS A 144 -8.97 -9.26 24.99
CA HIS A 144 -8.13 -10.45 24.89
C HIS A 144 -8.43 -11.44 26.02
N GLY A 145 -8.28 -12.74 25.73
CA GLY A 145 -8.57 -13.80 26.69
C GLY A 145 -7.49 -13.93 27.76
N ASP A 146 -6.23 -13.75 27.37
CA ASP A 146 -5.07 -13.88 28.23
C ASP A 146 -3.87 -13.11 27.68
N VAL A 147 -2.77 -13.06 28.45
CA VAL A 147 -1.55 -12.35 28.10
C VAL A 147 -0.89 -12.94 26.84
N GLY A 148 -0.91 -14.26 26.66
CA GLY A 148 -0.35 -14.91 25.48
C GLY A 148 -1.08 -14.47 24.22
N HIS A 149 -2.40 -14.34 24.27
CA HIS A 149 -3.24 -13.84 23.18
C HIS A 149 -2.87 -12.37 22.82
N VAL A 150 -2.67 -11.50 23.82
CA VAL A 150 -2.17 -10.12 23.58
C VAL A 150 -0.81 -10.14 22.90
N MET A 151 0.13 -10.95 23.39
CA MET A 151 1.50 -10.98 22.88
C MET A 151 1.57 -11.45 21.41
N VAL A 152 0.82 -12.50 21.06
CA VAL A 152 0.76 -12.99 19.68
C VAL A 152 0.16 -11.93 18.76
N ASN A 153 -0.93 -11.30 19.16
CA ASN A 153 -1.55 -10.23 18.37
C ASN A 153 -0.63 -8.99 18.24
N LEU A 154 0.11 -8.62 19.28
CA LEU A 154 1.09 -7.54 19.21
C LEU A 154 2.23 -7.89 18.24
N ALA A 155 2.79 -9.10 18.32
CA ALA A 155 3.88 -9.53 17.46
C ALA A 155 3.46 -9.54 15.98
N LEU A 156 2.38 -10.25 15.66
CA LEU A 156 1.90 -10.35 14.28
C LEU A 156 1.32 -9.01 13.76
N GLY A 157 0.61 -8.29 14.62
CA GLY A 157 0.08 -6.96 14.30
C GLY A 157 1.17 -5.92 14.04
N SER A 158 2.29 -6.00 14.76
CA SER A 158 3.45 -5.13 14.51
C SER A 158 4.09 -5.42 13.16
N VAL A 159 4.20 -6.69 12.77
CA VAL A 159 4.75 -7.09 11.47
C VAL A 159 3.80 -6.70 10.34
N PHE A 160 2.59 -7.24 10.32
CA PHE A 160 1.67 -7.03 9.19
C PHE A 160 1.08 -5.63 9.16
N GLY A 161 0.69 -5.07 10.31
CA GLY A 161 0.25 -3.68 10.43
C GLY A 161 1.35 -2.70 10.05
N GLY A 162 2.60 -2.97 10.46
CA GLY A 162 3.77 -2.18 10.08
C GLY A 162 4.02 -2.18 8.57
N LEU A 163 3.89 -3.33 7.90
CA LEU A 163 4.01 -3.45 6.45
C LEU A 163 2.87 -2.71 5.71
N VAL A 164 1.63 -2.78 6.22
CA VAL A 164 0.50 -2.00 5.67
C VAL A 164 0.76 -0.51 5.81
N VAL A 165 1.20 -0.06 6.99
CA VAL A 165 1.55 1.36 7.24
C VAL A 165 2.73 1.79 6.36
N TRP A 166 3.71 0.94 6.18
CA TRP A 166 4.84 1.21 5.28
C TRP A 166 4.37 1.38 3.83
N ARG A 167 3.39 0.59 3.39
CA ARG A 167 2.88 0.59 2.00
C ARG A 167 1.90 1.72 1.72
N PHE A 168 0.98 2.01 2.65
CA PHE A 168 -0.15 2.94 2.47
C PHE A 168 0.00 4.25 3.26
N GLY A 169 1.05 4.39 4.07
CA GLY A 169 1.21 5.52 5.00
C GLY A 169 0.43 5.31 6.30
N GLN A 170 0.73 6.17 7.30
CA GLN A 170 0.20 5.98 8.67
C GLN A 170 -1.31 6.11 8.76
N GLY A 171 -1.88 7.19 8.23
CA GLY A 171 -3.32 7.44 8.37
C GLY A 171 -4.16 6.39 7.65
N LEU A 172 -3.93 6.23 6.34
CA LEU A 172 -4.66 5.25 5.53
C LEU A 172 -4.36 3.82 5.95
N GLY A 173 -3.10 3.50 6.27
CA GLY A 173 -2.70 2.14 6.68
C GLY A 173 -3.43 1.69 7.93
N TRP A 174 -3.41 2.47 9.02
CA TRP A 174 -4.13 2.13 10.24
C TRP A 174 -5.65 2.13 10.07
N PHE A 175 -6.19 3.05 9.27
CA PHE A 175 -7.61 3.05 8.92
C PHE A 175 -8.01 1.76 8.21
N LEU A 176 -7.24 1.30 7.22
CA LEU A 176 -7.51 0.05 6.50
C LEU A 176 -7.39 -1.18 7.40
N VAL A 177 -6.41 -1.23 8.30
CA VAL A 177 -6.27 -2.32 9.29
C VAL A 177 -7.49 -2.36 10.22
N LEU A 178 -7.92 -1.21 10.75
CA LEU A 178 -9.09 -1.14 11.62
C LEU A 178 -10.37 -1.52 10.87
N LEU A 179 -10.55 -0.97 9.67
CA LEU A 179 -11.71 -1.24 8.82
C LEU A 179 -11.81 -2.73 8.45
N SER A 180 -10.70 -3.35 8.04
CA SER A 180 -10.67 -4.78 7.72
C SER A 180 -11.00 -5.66 8.92
N GLY A 181 -10.50 -5.29 10.11
CA GLY A 181 -10.83 -5.96 11.36
C GLY A 181 -12.32 -5.83 11.73
N ALA A 182 -12.87 -4.61 11.63
CA ALA A 182 -14.28 -4.36 11.90
C ALA A 182 -15.22 -5.09 10.93
N LEU A 183 -14.90 -5.05 9.62
CA LEU A 183 -15.63 -5.79 8.59
C LEU A 183 -15.54 -7.31 8.81
N GLY A 184 -14.35 -7.83 9.14
CA GLY A 184 -14.15 -9.23 9.45
C GLY A 184 -14.97 -9.67 10.67
N ASN A 185 -15.02 -8.86 11.72
CA ASN A 185 -15.89 -9.10 12.88
C ASN A 185 -17.38 -9.02 12.51
N GLY A 186 -17.78 -8.10 11.63
CA GLY A 186 -19.13 -8.01 11.10
C GLY A 186 -19.52 -9.27 10.33
N CYS A 187 -18.66 -9.75 9.43
CA CYS A 187 -18.86 -11.02 8.72
C CYS A 187 -18.93 -12.22 9.67
N ASN A 188 -18.04 -12.27 10.68
CA ASN A 188 -18.07 -13.30 11.72
C ASN A 188 -19.41 -13.30 12.45
N ALA A 189 -19.86 -12.15 12.92
CA ALA A 189 -21.15 -12.02 13.59
C ALA A 189 -22.32 -12.44 12.69
N TRP A 190 -22.27 -12.09 11.40
CA TRP A 190 -23.31 -12.49 10.46
C TRP A 190 -23.35 -14.01 10.25
N MET A 191 -22.18 -14.64 10.09
CA MET A 191 -22.09 -16.11 9.89
C MET A 191 -22.59 -16.92 11.07
N TYR A 192 -22.44 -16.40 12.30
CA TYR A 192 -22.84 -17.08 13.53
C TYR A 192 -24.12 -16.52 14.13
N LEU A 193 -24.92 -15.77 13.37
CA LEU A 193 -26.22 -15.26 13.82
C LEU A 193 -27.16 -16.42 14.11
N GLY A 194 -27.76 -16.42 15.32
CA GLY A 194 -28.62 -17.49 15.81
C GLY A 194 -27.86 -18.57 16.62
N GLY A 195 -26.53 -18.44 16.76
CA GLY A 195 -25.69 -19.33 17.59
C GLY A 195 -25.19 -18.63 18.86
N ASP A 196 -24.72 -19.42 19.82
CA ASP A 196 -24.04 -18.91 21.02
C ASP A 196 -22.55 -18.67 20.76
N HIS A 197 -22.25 -17.75 19.83
CA HIS A 197 -20.88 -17.43 19.46
C HIS A 197 -20.44 -16.11 20.10
N ARG A 198 -19.23 -16.11 20.68
CA ARG A 198 -18.59 -14.91 21.25
C ARG A 198 -17.15 -14.83 20.75
N SER A 199 -16.72 -13.67 20.27
CA SER A 199 -15.39 -13.47 19.73
C SER A 199 -14.72 -12.23 20.31
N ILE A 200 -13.41 -12.34 20.55
CA ILE A 200 -12.53 -11.27 21.05
C ILE A 200 -11.15 -11.39 20.40
N GLY A 201 -10.41 -10.31 20.40
CA GLY A 201 -9.01 -10.23 19.95
C GLY A 201 -8.82 -9.43 18.67
N SER A 202 -7.66 -8.82 18.56
CA SER A 202 -7.26 -8.08 17.37
C SER A 202 -6.83 -8.97 16.20
N SER A 203 -6.90 -10.30 16.35
CA SER A 203 -6.51 -11.26 15.31
C SER A 203 -7.22 -11.05 13.98
N THR A 204 -8.51 -10.66 14.01
CA THR A 204 -9.27 -10.35 12.78
C THR A 204 -8.64 -9.16 12.01
N ALA A 205 -8.17 -8.13 12.71
CA ALA A 205 -7.44 -7.02 12.11
C ALA A 205 -6.05 -7.44 11.61
N VAL A 206 -5.37 -8.34 12.33
CA VAL A 206 -4.07 -8.90 11.91
C VAL A 206 -4.22 -9.70 10.60
N PHE A 207 -5.21 -10.58 10.52
CA PHE A 207 -5.52 -11.30 9.26
C PHE A 207 -6.01 -10.37 8.16
N GLY A 208 -6.76 -9.32 8.50
CA GLY A 208 -7.15 -8.27 7.57
C GLY A 208 -5.94 -7.53 6.99
N ALA A 209 -4.94 -7.20 7.82
CA ALA A 209 -3.69 -6.61 7.36
C ALA A 209 -2.92 -7.54 6.39
N LEU A 210 -2.85 -8.84 6.69
CA LEU A 210 -2.27 -9.82 5.80
C LEU A 210 -3.03 -9.88 4.45
N GLY A 211 -4.36 -9.88 4.47
CA GLY A 211 -5.19 -9.84 3.27
C GLY A 211 -4.95 -8.60 2.41
N LEU A 212 -4.80 -7.42 3.02
CA LEU A 212 -4.46 -6.17 2.34
C LEU A 212 -3.10 -6.23 1.64
N LEU A 213 -2.13 -6.92 2.22
CA LEU A 213 -0.80 -7.10 1.62
C LEU A 213 -0.85 -8.08 0.44
N CYS A 214 -1.58 -9.18 0.57
CA CYS A 214 -1.71 -10.19 -0.49
C CYS A 214 -2.52 -9.70 -1.70
N GLY A 215 -3.53 -8.87 -1.49
CA GLY A 215 -4.37 -8.33 -2.56
C GLY A 215 -3.70 -7.28 -3.44
N ASN A 216 -2.51 -6.81 -3.07
CA ASN A 216 -1.71 -5.81 -3.78
C ASN A 216 -0.36 -6.37 -4.31
N ALA A 217 -0.20 -7.67 -4.34
CA ALA A 217 1.01 -8.34 -4.80
C ALA A 217 1.05 -8.55 -6.33
#